data_a7854e9372aaa6859804f53a8b5ff8b9
#
_entry.id   a7854e9372aaa6859804f53a8b5ff8b9
#
_cell.length_a   1.000
_cell.length_b   1.000
_cell.length_c   1.000
_cell.angle_alpha   90.00
_cell.angle_beta   90.00
_cell.angle_gamma   90.00
#
_symmetry.space_group_name_H-M   'P 1'
#
loop_
_entity.id
_entity.type
_entity.pdbx_description
1 polymer ?
#
loop_
_entity_poly.entity_id
_entity_poly.type
_entity_poly.pdbx_seq_one_letter_code
_entity_poly.pdbx_strand_id
1 'polypeptide(L)'
;MIDRKAIVEVLERYDPASIRVATIASHSALDVCDGAAEEGFRTIAVCEKGREAPYARYFRAVRDRDGRLTRGTVDEAIVLPKFKDVLSPKMQDRLRNDNVVFVPNRSFTSYCDLDAIQDDFRVPIVGSRNLLRTEEREEERSYYWLLEKAKLPAPEKIEDPKDIDGLVIVKLHHKVKKLERGFFTAASYQEYKEKSAALIKQGVISKEDLKLARIERYIIGPIFNFDFFYSPIEEEGEKTELLGIDWRFETSLDGHVRLPAMQQLTLNEEQKLPEYIVVGHNSATLRESSLREVFDLAEKYVKATQEYYPPGIIGPFTLQTAVDKDLKFWIYDVAPRIGGGTNVHVSVGHPYGNSLWRRPMSTGRRIALEIRRGLESGRLADLVT
;
A
#
# COMPACT_ATOMS: atom_id res chain seq x y z
N MET A 1 -20.57 -9.57 0.63
CA MET A 1 -19.60 -9.05 1.64
C MET A 1 -19.92 -9.66 2.99
N ILE A 2 -18.89 -10.11 3.73
CA ILE A 2 -19.06 -10.65 5.09
C ILE A 2 -19.73 -9.58 5.97
N ASP A 3 -20.76 -9.99 6.74
CA ASP A 3 -21.37 -9.11 7.73
C ASP A 3 -20.34 -8.83 8.84
N ARG A 4 -20.18 -7.57 9.21
CA ARG A 4 -19.27 -7.16 10.29
C ARG A 4 -19.61 -7.87 11.61
N LYS A 5 -20.87 -8.19 11.86
CA LYS A 5 -21.28 -8.97 13.04
C LYS A 5 -20.59 -10.33 13.09
N ALA A 6 -20.45 -11.01 11.96
CA ALA A 6 -19.77 -12.31 11.90
C ALA A 6 -18.27 -12.20 12.27
N ILE A 7 -17.64 -11.07 11.98
CA ILE A 7 -16.24 -10.81 12.39
C ILE A 7 -16.17 -10.47 13.90
N VAL A 8 -17.12 -9.70 14.41
CA VAL A 8 -17.21 -9.41 15.85
C VAL A 8 -17.42 -10.71 16.66
N GLU A 9 -18.30 -11.62 16.21
CA GLU A 9 -18.49 -12.92 16.84
C GLU A 9 -17.22 -13.79 16.84
N VAL A 10 -16.34 -13.63 15.83
CA VAL A 10 -15.02 -14.28 15.83
C VAL A 10 -14.14 -13.66 16.92
N LEU A 11 -14.08 -12.33 17.00
CA LEU A 11 -13.29 -11.63 18.02
C LEU A 11 -13.73 -11.96 19.46
N GLU A 12 -15.03 -12.10 19.71
CA GLU A 12 -15.57 -12.45 21.02
C GLU A 12 -15.08 -13.82 21.55
N ARG A 13 -14.62 -14.68 20.64
CA ARG A 13 -14.02 -15.99 20.99
C ARG A 13 -12.52 -15.93 21.21
N TYR A 14 -11.88 -14.80 20.88
CA TYR A 14 -10.44 -14.64 21.05
C TYR A 14 -10.09 -14.38 22.51
N ASP A 15 -8.99 -14.96 22.95
CA ASP A 15 -8.37 -14.56 24.21
C ASP A 15 -7.60 -13.24 24.01
N PRO A 16 -8.03 -12.12 24.60
CA PRO A 16 -7.36 -10.83 24.46
C PRO A 16 -5.87 -10.83 24.83
N ALA A 17 -5.47 -11.72 25.75
CA ALA A 17 -4.07 -11.85 26.18
C ALA A 17 -3.19 -12.59 25.18
N SER A 18 -3.81 -13.29 24.23
CA SER A 18 -3.13 -14.16 23.25
C SER A 18 -3.25 -13.67 21.81
N ILE A 19 -3.69 -12.43 21.61
CA ILE A 19 -3.79 -11.85 20.26
C ILE A 19 -2.43 -11.89 19.55
N ARG A 20 -2.47 -12.34 18.31
CA ARG A 20 -1.31 -12.37 17.40
C ARG A 20 -1.58 -11.51 16.17
N VAL A 21 -0.53 -10.90 15.65
CA VAL A 21 -0.60 -10.09 14.42
C VAL A 21 -0.02 -10.90 13.27
N ALA A 22 -0.79 -11.05 12.19
CA ALA A 22 -0.33 -11.74 10.99
C ALA A 22 -0.40 -10.84 9.75
N THR A 23 0.49 -11.11 8.79
CA THR A 23 0.50 -10.46 7.47
C THR A 23 1.11 -11.41 6.42
N ILE A 24 0.87 -11.12 5.13
CA ILE A 24 1.60 -11.78 4.04
C ILE A 24 3.07 -11.36 4.07
N ALA A 25 3.96 -12.32 4.02
CA ALA A 25 5.42 -12.17 4.10
C ALA A 25 6.01 -11.57 2.82
N SER A 26 5.75 -10.31 2.59
CA SER A 26 6.21 -9.52 1.45
C SER A 26 5.91 -8.05 1.69
N HIS A 27 6.39 -7.17 0.80
CA HIS A 27 6.08 -5.74 0.85
C HIS A 27 6.47 -5.11 2.21
N SER A 28 5.52 -4.67 3.03
CA SER A 28 5.70 -4.03 4.35
C SER A 28 5.64 -4.99 5.54
N ALA A 29 5.81 -6.30 5.31
CA ALA A 29 5.66 -7.31 6.37
C ALA A 29 6.67 -7.13 7.52
N LEU A 30 7.88 -6.67 7.24
CA LEU A 30 8.87 -6.43 8.31
C LEU A 30 8.46 -5.27 9.20
N ASP A 31 7.88 -4.20 8.65
CA ASP A 31 7.36 -3.08 9.43
C ASP A 31 6.19 -3.52 10.32
N VAL A 32 5.26 -4.31 9.77
CA VAL A 32 4.14 -4.87 10.55
C VAL A 32 4.63 -5.76 11.68
N CYS A 33 5.57 -6.67 11.41
CA CYS A 33 6.09 -7.60 12.41
C CYS A 33 6.93 -6.88 13.48
N ASP A 34 7.75 -5.91 13.08
CA ASP A 34 8.57 -5.13 14.01
C ASP A 34 7.68 -4.30 14.94
N GLY A 35 6.75 -3.56 14.35
CA GLY A 35 5.81 -2.76 15.12
C GLY A 35 4.95 -3.59 16.07
N ALA A 36 4.48 -4.77 15.64
CA ALA A 36 3.73 -5.68 16.49
C ALA A 36 4.58 -6.21 17.66
N ALA A 37 5.84 -6.56 17.41
CA ALA A 37 6.76 -7.02 18.44
C ALA A 37 7.10 -5.91 19.46
N GLU A 38 7.31 -4.67 19.01
CA GLU A 38 7.52 -3.49 19.85
C GLU A 38 6.32 -3.19 20.78
N GLU A 39 5.11 -3.47 20.30
CA GLU A 39 3.88 -3.31 21.07
C GLU A 39 3.47 -4.61 21.82
N GLY A 40 4.36 -5.61 21.90
CA GLY A 40 4.22 -6.80 22.75
C GLY A 40 3.44 -7.95 22.14
N PHE A 41 3.03 -7.87 20.86
CA PHE A 41 2.34 -8.96 20.20
C PHE A 41 3.30 -10.02 19.65
N ARG A 42 2.81 -11.26 19.56
CA ARG A 42 3.45 -12.30 18.76
C ARG A 42 3.06 -12.14 17.30
N THR A 43 3.99 -12.49 16.41
CA THR A 43 3.86 -12.22 14.99
C THR A 43 3.84 -13.48 14.15
N ILE A 44 3.07 -13.44 13.07
CA ILE A 44 3.01 -14.50 12.05
C ILE A 44 3.27 -13.88 10.68
N ALA A 45 4.28 -14.39 9.98
CA ALA A 45 4.53 -14.07 8.57
C ALA A 45 4.06 -15.24 7.70
N VAL A 46 3.05 -15.02 6.85
CA VAL A 46 2.53 -16.02 5.90
C VAL A 46 3.38 -15.97 4.64
N CYS A 47 4.22 -16.96 4.43
CA CYS A 47 5.22 -17.03 3.38
C CYS A 47 4.76 -17.91 2.20
N GLU A 48 5.17 -17.56 0.99
CA GLU A 48 5.13 -18.49 -0.15
C GLU A 48 6.41 -19.31 -0.17
N LYS A 49 6.28 -20.61 -0.49
CA LYS A 49 7.40 -21.55 -0.58
C LYS A 49 8.49 -21.04 -1.52
N GLY A 50 9.73 -21.02 -1.04
CA GLY A 50 10.90 -20.50 -1.75
C GLY A 50 11.18 -19.01 -1.45
N ARG A 51 10.27 -18.29 -0.74
CA ARG A 51 10.43 -16.89 -0.34
C ARG A 51 10.47 -16.71 1.19
N GLU A 52 10.49 -17.81 1.94
CA GLU A 52 10.39 -17.79 3.40
C GLU A 52 11.68 -17.39 4.14
N ALA A 53 12.86 -17.54 3.50
CA ALA A 53 14.14 -17.38 4.17
C ALA A 53 14.34 -16.06 4.93
N PRO A 54 13.93 -14.86 4.41
CA PRO A 54 14.02 -13.63 5.17
C PRO A 54 13.29 -13.72 6.51
N TYR A 55 12.10 -14.27 6.55
CA TYR A 55 11.20 -14.30 7.71
C TYR A 55 11.50 -15.47 8.64
N ALA A 56 11.65 -16.68 8.08
CA ALA A 56 11.85 -17.89 8.84
C ALA A 56 13.26 -18.04 9.43
N ARG A 57 14.26 -17.34 8.85
CA ARG A 57 15.67 -17.48 9.23
C ARG A 57 16.29 -16.14 9.68
N TYR A 58 16.33 -15.13 8.80
CA TYR A 58 17.13 -13.93 9.05
C TYR A 58 16.48 -12.99 10.05
N PHE A 59 15.16 -12.79 9.97
CA PHE A 59 14.37 -11.94 10.87
C PHE A 59 13.55 -12.75 11.89
N ARG A 60 13.88 -14.05 12.08
CA ARG A 60 13.24 -14.88 13.08
C ARG A 60 13.46 -14.31 14.48
N ALA A 61 12.37 -14.21 15.25
CA ALA A 61 12.39 -13.76 16.61
C ALA A 61 13.16 -14.73 17.52
N VAL A 62 14.02 -14.19 18.35
CA VAL A 62 14.71 -14.89 19.44
C VAL A 62 14.33 -14.20 20.74
N ARG A 63 13.90 -14.97 21.72
CA ARG A 63 13.51 -14.48 23.03
C ARG A 63 14.39 -15.08 24.12
N ASP A 64 14.62 -14.31 25.17
CA ASP A 64 15.30 -14.80 26.37
C ASP A 64 14.38 -15.69 27.23
N ARG A 65 14.91 -16.10 28.40
CA ARG A 65 14.18 -16.98 29.34
C ARG A 65 12.93 -16.31 29.93
N ASP A 66 12.92 -14.98 29.95
CA ASP A 66 11.80 -14.17 30.47
C ASP A 66 10.78 -13.83 29.35
N GLY A 67 11.00 -14.33 28.12
CA GLY A 67 10.14 -14.10 26.96
C GLY A 67 10.36 -12.76 26.28
N ARG A 68 11.36 -11.96 26.67
CA ARG A 68 11.70 -10.69 26.04
C ARG A 68 12.36 -10.93 24.69
N LEU A 69 11.94 -10.13 23.71
CA LEU A 69 12.55 -10.17 22.38
C LEU A 69 13.98 -9.63 22.43
N THR A 70 14.94 -10.43 21.96
CA THR A 70 16.37 -10.06 21.92
C THR A 70 16.90 -9.92 20.51
N ARG A 71 16.20 -10.48 19.51
CA ARG A 71 16.58 -10.43 18.10
C ARG A 71 15.40 -10.79 17.21
N GLY A 72 15.36 -10.17 16.02
CA GLY A 72 14.37 -10.45 15.00
C GLY A 72 12.95 -10.02 15.41
N THR A 73 11.99 -10.22 14.53
CA THR A 73 10.62 -9.71 14.71
C THR A 73 9.54 -10.70 14.30
N VAL A 74 9.91 -11.86 13.71
CA VAL A 74 8.97 -12.85 13.21
C VAL A 74 8.98 -14.07 14.14
N ASP A 75 7.94 -14.23 14.96
CA ASP A 75 7.82 -15.36 15.89
C ASP A 75 7.53 -16.66 15.13
N GLU A 76 6.69 -16.60 14.10
CA GLU A 76 6.31 -17.77 13.30
C GLU A 76 6.25 -17.44 11.80
N ALA A 77 6.83 -18.29 10.98
CA ALA A 77 6.70 -18.25 9.54
C ALA A 77 5.86 -19.46 9.07
N ILE A 78 4.66 -19.18 8.56
CA ILE A 78 3.78 -20.19 7.96
C ILE A 78 4.11 -20.27 6.48
N VAL A 79 4.65 -21.42 6.01
CA VAL A 79 5.01 -21.59 4.60
C VAL A 79 3.89 -22.29 3.85
N LEU A 80 3.32 -21.59 2.86
CA LEU A 80 2.27 -22.10 1.97
C LEU A 80 2.82 -22.33 0.57
N PRO A 81 2.21 -23.21 -0.24
CA PRO A 81 2.59 -23.37 -1.64
C PRO A 81 2.46 -22.07 -2.43
N LYS A 82 1.39 -21.30 -2.22
CA LYS A 82 1.11 -19.99 -2.79
C LYS A 82 0.50 -19.04 -1.75
N PHE A 83 0.73 -17.74 -1.87
CA PHE A 83 0.13 -16.76 -0.96
C PHE A 83 -1.40 -16.86 -0.91
N LYS A 84 -2.07 -17.09 -2.05
CA LYS A 84 -3.53 -17.25 -2.11
C LYS A 84 -4.09 -18.37 -1.23
N ASP A 85 -3.26 -19.37 -0.87
CA ASP A 85 -3.70 -20.49 -0.05
C ASP A 85 -4.02 -20.06 1.41
N VAL A 86 -3.68 -18.82 1.78
CA VAL A 86 -4.11 -18.21 3.05
C VAL A 86 -5.64 -18.11 3.15
N LEU A 87 -6.33 -18.01 2.01
CA LEU A 87 -7.79 -17.96 1.94
C LEU A 87 -8.46 -19.32 2.14
N SER A 88 -7.70 -20.43 2.17
CA SER A 88 -8.29 -21.75 2.35
C SER A 88 -8.99 -21.88 3.71
N PRO A 89 -10.14 -22.61 3.80
CA PRO A 89 -10.86 -22.80 5.06
C PRO A 89 -9.96 -23.28 6.19
N LYS A 90 -9.10 -24.26 5.91
CA LYS A 90 -8.15 -24.82 6.89
C LYS A 90 -7.19 -23.77 7.44
N MET A 91 -6.71 -22.86 6.59
CA MET A 91 -5.79 -21.83 7.04
C MET A 91 -6.52 -20.75 7.82
N GLN A 92 -7.72 -20.37 7.40
CA GLN A 92 -8.55 -19.46 8.16
C GLN A 92 -8.90 -20.00 9.55
N ASP A 93 -9.25 -21.31 9.65
CA ASP A 93 -9.50 -21.96 10.95
C ASP A 93 -8.26 -21.90 11.84
N ARG A 94 -7.09 -22.17 11.29
CA ARG A 94 -5.82 -22.04 12.01
C ARG A 94 -5.60 -20.64 12.53
N LEU A 95 -5.72 -19.63 11.66
CA LEU A 95 -5.49 -18.23 12.04
C LEU A 95 -6.48 -17.78 13.12
N ARG A 96 -7.75 -18.20 13.04
CA ARG A 96 -8.74 -17.88 14.09
C ARG A 96 -8.43 -18.58 15.41
N ASN A 97 -8.03 -19.85 15.37
CA ASN A 97 -7.64 -20.59 16.57
C ASN A 97 -6.37 -20.02 17.22
N ASP A 98 -5.52 -19.39 16.43
CA ASP A 98 -4.31 -18.69 16.88
C ASP A 98 -4.59 -17.24 17.32
N ASN A 99 -5.85 -16.82 17.47
CA ASN A 99 -6.32 -15.48 17.84
C ASN A 99 -5.72 -14.37 16.94
N VAL A 100 -5.67 -14.61 15.64
CA VAL A 100 -5.01 -13.69 14.71
C VAL A 100 -5.88 -12.52 14.32
N VAL A 101 -5.31 -11.33 14.44
CA VAL A 101 -5.76 -10.12 13.75
C VAL A 101 -4.83 -9.91 12.54
N PHE A 102 -5.41 -9.89 11.34
CA PHE A 102 -4.66 -9.87 10.10
C PHE A 102 -4.46 -8.44 9.57
N VAL A 103 -3.23 -8.08 9.23
CA VAL A 103 -2.89 -6.78 8.65
C VAL A 103 -2.69 -6.95 7.15
N PRO A 104 -3.57 -6.37 6.30
CA PRO A 104 -3.44 -6.47 4.86
C PRO A 104 -2.30 -5.59 4.35
N ASN A 105 -1.57 -6.10 3.36
CA ASN A 105 -0.58 -5.36 2.59
C ASN A 105 -0.83 -5.57 1.09
N ARG A 106 -0.03 -4.93 0.22
CA ARG A 106 -0.20 -5.06 -1.24
C ARG A 106 -0.15 -6.50 -1.73
N SER A 107 0.67 -7.34 -1.11
CA SER A 107 0.78 -8.75 -1.53
C SER A 107 -0.49 -9.53 -1.24
N PHE A 108 -1.23 -9.19 -0.18
CA PHE A 108 -2.54 -9.77 0.08
C PHE A 108 -3.55 -9.44 -1.02
N THR A 109 -3.63 -8.18 -1.45
CA THR A 109 -4.56 -7.76 -2.52
C THR A 109 -4.11 -8.21 -3.92
N SER A 110 -2.79 -8.35 -4.17
CA SER A 110 -2.28 -8.73 -5.49
C SER A 110 -2.26 -10.23 -5.76
N TYR A 111 -2.11 -11.06 -4.74
CA TYR A 111 -1.98 -12.51 -4.90
C TYR A 111 -3.24 -13.28 -4.50
N CYS A 112 -4.14 -12.66 -3.73
CA CYS A 112 -5.39 -13.26 -3.29
C CYS A 112 -6.56 -12.70 -4.08
N ASP A 113 -7.59 -13.51 -4.25
CA ASP A 113 -8.82 -13.09 -4.90
C ASP A 113 -9.58 -12.08 -4.04
N LEU A 114 -9.93 -10.92 -4.60
CA LEU A 114 -10.58 -9.83 -3.86
C LEU A 114 -12.02 -10.16 -3.45
N ASP A 115 -12.73 -10.94 -4.25
CA ASP A 115 -14.08 -11.38 -3.89
C ASP A 115 -14.01 -12.35 -2.72
N ALA A 116 -13.06 -13.30 -2.75
CA ALA A 116 -12.83 -14.20 -1.63
C ALA A 116 -12.35 -13.47 -0.35
N ILE A 117 -11.53 -12.42 -0.48
CA ILE A 117 -11.17 -11.56 0.67
C ILE A 117 -12.42 -10.92 1.25
N GLN A 118 -13.30 -10.41 0.42
CA GLN A 118 -14.48 -9.65 0.80
C GLN A 118 -15.61 -10.54 1.33
N ASP A 119 -15.81 -11.72 0.75
CA ASP A 119 -16.98 -12.55 0.99
C ASP A 119 -16.70 -13.81 1.83
N ASP A 120 -15.46 -14.33 1.83
CA ASP A 120 -15.14 -15.62 2.42
C ASP A 120 -14.06 -15.59 3.50
N PHE A 121 -13.18 -14.59 3.53
CA PHE A 121 -12.08 -14.55 4.48
C PHE A 121 -12.53 -14.06 5.86
N ARG A 122 -12.88 -14.99 6.76
CA ARG A 122 -13.46 -14.73 8.09
C ARG A 122 -12.44 -14.52 9.20
N VAL A 123 -11.20 -14.23 8.88
CA VAL A 123 -10.22 -13.77 9.86
C VAL A 123 -10.38 -12.25 10.00
N PRO A 124 -10.41 -11.69 11.23
CA PRO A 124 -10.49 -10.24 11.44
C PRO A 124 -9.34 -9.51 10.74
N ILE A 125 -9.66 -8.57 9.86
CA ILE A 125 -8.70 -7.73 9.13
C ILE A 125 -8.68 -6.35 9.77
N VAL A 126 -7.50 -5.85 10.16
CA VAL A 126 -7.34 -4.44 10.53
C VAL A 126 -7.55 -3.59 9.30
N GLY A 127 -8.50 -2.68 9.38
CA GLY A 127 -8.84 -1.82 8.24
C GLY A 127 -10.20 -2.14 7.61
N SER A 128 -10.48 -1.49 6.52
CA SER A 128 -11.74 -1.62 5.78
C SER A 128 -11.59 -2.58 4.62
N ARG A 129 -12.10 -3.78 4.79
CA ARG A 129 -12.07 -4.88 3.81
C ARG A 129 -12.61 -4.48 2.44
N ASN A 130 -13.71 -3.75 2.40
CA ASN A 130 -14.37 -3.30 1.18
C ASN A 130 -13.58 -2.21 0.42
N LEU A 131 -12.69 -1.46 1.11
CA LEU A 131 -11.84 -0.48 0.47
C LEU A 131 -10.65 -1.12 -0.25
N LEU A 132 -10.22 -2.34 0.12
CA LEU A 132 -9.05 -2.97 -0.49
C LEU A 132 -9.17 -3.08 -2.02
N ARG A 133 -10.36 -3.35 -2.55
CA ARG A 133 -10.58 -3.43 -4.00
C ARG A 133 -10.45 -2.09 -4.72
N THR A 134 -10.65 -0.96 -4.02
CA THR A 134 -10.54 0.37 -4.66
C THR A 134 -9.13 0.66 -5.16
N GLU A 135 -8.12 -0.07 -4.72
CA GLU A 135 -6.75 0.02 -5.21
C GLU A 135 -6.61 -0.50 -6.65
N GLU A 136 -7.54 -1.35 -7.11
CA GLU A 136 -7.52 -1.90 -8.46
C GLU A 136 -8.18 -0.92 -9.45
N ARG A 137 -7.43 -0.55 -10.50
CA ARG A 137 -7.87 0.42 -11.51
C ARG A 137 -9.02 -0.08 -12.37
N GLU A 138 -9.22 -1.40 -12.41
CA GLU A 138 -10.26 -2.07 -13.18
C GLU A 138 -11.63 -1.97 -12.51
N GLU A 139 -11.67 -1.63 -11.23
CA GLU A 139 -12.91 -1.47 -10.49
C GLU A 139 -13.63 -0.19 -10.91
N GLU A 140 -14.94 -0.30 -11.19
CA GLU A 140 -15.77 0.85 -11.55
C GLU A 140 -15.69 1.95 -10.50
N ARG A 141 -15.69 1.55 -9.21
CA ARG A 141 -15.57 2.45 -8.06
C ARG A 141 -14.16 2.39 -7.45
N SER A 142 -13.13 2.53 -8.30
CA SER A 142 -11.72 2.57 -7.91
C SER A 142 -11.36 3.82 -7.11
N TYR A 143 -10.09 3.92 -6.69
CA TYR A 143 -9.60 5.15 -6.07
C TYR A 143 -9.74 6.38 -6.97
N TYR A 144 -9.70 6.27 -8.29
CA TYR A 144 -9.98 7.40 -9.19
C TYR A 144 -11.40 7.94 -9.01
N TRP A 145 -12.38 7.04 -8.93
CA TRP A 145 -13.76 7.42 -8.66
C TRP A 145 -13.88 8.11 -7.29
N LEU A 146 -13.19 7.59 -6.26
CA LEU A 146 -13.15 8.23 -4.94
C LEU A 146 -12.49 9.61 -4.97
N LEU A 147 -11.36 9.77 -5.69
CA LEU A 147 -10.71 11.07 -5.84
C LEU A 147 -11.63 12.08 -6.50
N GLU A 148 -12.37 11.68 -7.53
CA GLU A 148 -13.36 12.53 -8.19
C GLU A 148 -14.49 12.93 -7.23
N LYS A 149 -15.09 11.98 -6.50
CA LYS A 149 -16.14 12.26 -5.50
C LYS A 149 -15.65 13.16 -4.38
N ALA A 150 -14.43 12.97 -3.93
CA ALA A 150 -13.78 13.79 -2.93
C ALA A 150 -13.33 15.17 -3.45
N LYS A 151 -13.43 15.42 -4.77
CA LYS A 151 -12.88 16.62 -5.45
C LYS A 151 -11.40 16.80 -5.15
N LEU A 152 -10.67 15.71 -5.11
CA LEU A 152 -9.23 15.69 -4.89
C LEU A 152 -8.48 15.88 -6.20
N PRO A 153 -7.33 16.58 -6.20
CA PRO A 153 -6.54 16.80 -7.40
C PRO A 153 -5.92 15.49 -7.88
N ALA A 154 -6.33 15.06 -9.06
CA ALA A 154 -5.74 13.94 -9.79
C ALA A 154 -5.23 14.43 -11.15
N PRO A 155 -4.20 13.77 -11.75
CA PRO A 155 -3.76 14.08 -13.10
C PRO A 155 -4.94 14.06 -14.08
N GLU A 156 -4.98 15.07 -14.96
CA GLU A 156 -6.03 15.21 -15.96
C GLU A 156 -6.11 13.96 -16.85
N LYS A 157 -7.31 13.40 -16.99
CA LYS A 157 -7.58 12.29 -17.89
C LYS A 157 -7.74 12.81 -19.31
N ILE A 158 -7.08 12.21 -20.28
CA ILE A 158 -7.23 12.44 -21.71
C ILE A 158 -8.17 11.36 -22.26
N GLU A 159 -9.33 11.77 -22.74
CA GLU A 159 -10.37 10.84 -23.19
C GLU A 159 -10.08 10.27 -24.59
N ASP A 160 -9.64 11.08 -25.54
CA ASP A 160 -9.22 10.62 -26.87
C ASP A 160 -7.70 10.76 -27.02
N PRO A 161 -6.98 9.69 -27.39
CA PRO A 161 -5.55 9.76 -27.67
C PRO A 161 -5.16 10.84 -28.69
N LYS A 162 -6.09 11.28 -29.54
CA LYS A 162 -5.84 12.35 -30.51
C LYS A 162 -5.65 13.73 -29.86
N ASP A 163 -6.15 13.88 -28.64
CA ASP A 163 -6.06 15.13 -27.87
C ASP A 163 -4.73 15.23 -27.07
N ILE A 164 -3.81 14.28 -27.29
CA ILE A 164 -2.48 14.33 -26.65
C ILE A 164 -1.70 15.50 -27.25
N ASP A 165 -1.52 16.55 -26.44
CA ASP A 165 -0.81 17.78 -26.77
C ASP A 165 0.45 18.04 -25.90
N GLY A 166 0.88 17.01 -25.16
CA GLY A 166 2.05 17.05 -24.28
C GLY A 166 2.30 15.70 -23.66
N LEU A 167 3.27 15.60 -22.73
CA LEU A 167 3.65 14.33 -22.12
C LEU A 167 2.49 13.73 -21.31
N VAL A 168 2.13 12.50 -21.64
CA VAL A 168 1.13 11.69 -20.96
C VAL A 168 1.71 10.34 -20.52
N ILE A 169 1.06 9.73 -19.54
CA ILE A 169 1.25 8.34 -19.13
C ILE A 169 0.01 7.54 -19.52
N VAL A 170 0.22 6.43 -20.22
CA VAL A 170 -0.82 5.48 -20.62
C VAL A 170 -0.76 4.31 -19.67
N LYS A 171 -1.71 4.23 -18.75
CA LYS A 171 -1.80 3.19 -17.71
C LYS A 171 -2.70 2.05 -18.19
N LEU A 172 -2.09 0.87 -18.34
CA LEU A 172 -2.77 -0.36 -18.73
C LEU A 172 -3.34 -1.07 -17.50
N HIS A 173 -4.28 -1.99 -17.71
CA HIS A 173 -4.78 -2.84 -16.65
C HIS A 173 -3.71 -3.85 -16.18
N HIS A 174 -3.72 -4.21 -14.90
CA HIS A 174 -2.69 -5.06 -14.26
C HIS A 174 -2.56 -6.50 -14.83
N LYS A 175 -3.45 -6.93 -15.70
CA LYS A 175 -3.44 -8.28 -16.29
C LYS A 175 -2.33 -8.52 -17.32
N VAL A 176 -1.62 -7.48 -17.71
CA VAL A 176 -0.54 -7.59 -18.72
C VAL A 176 0.76 -7.99 -18.03
N LYS A 177 1.05 -9.29 -18.03
CA LYS A 177 2.15 -9.94 -17.30
C LYS A 177 3.58 -9.54 -17.72
N LYS A 178 3.78 -8.72 -18.74
CA LYS A 178 5.12 -8.39 -19.29
C LYS A 178 5.57 -6.94 -19.05
N LEU A 179 4.65 -6.06 -18.66
CA LEU A 179 4.97 -4.72 -18.17
C LEU A 179 4.72 -4.68 -16.68
N GLU A 180 5.75 -4.64 -15.88
CA GLU A 180 5.65 -4.81 -14.42
C GLU A 180 4.75 -3.76 -13.75
N ARG A 181 4.56 -2.60 -14.40
CA ARG A 181 3.61 -1.56 -13.96
C ARG A 181 2.52 -1.23 -14.97
N GLY A 182 2.52 -1.92 -16.13
CA GLY A 182 1.48 -1.74 -17.13
C GLY A 182 1.30 -0.30 -17.58
N PHE A 183 2.40 0.44 -17.91
CA PHE A 183 2.29 1.76 -18.48
C PHE A 183 3.42 2.11 -19.46
N PHE A 184 3.16 3.06 -20.34
CA PHE A 184 4.16 3.72 -21.18
C PHE A 184 3.83 5.22 -21.31
N THR A 185 4.80 6.02 -21.77
CA THR A 185 4.62 7.46 -21.96
C THR A 185 4.53 7.80 -23.45
N ALA A 186 3.84 8.89 -23.78
CA ALA A 186 3.79 9.47 -25.12
C ALA A 186 3.63 11.00 -25.00
N ALA A 187 4.19 11.76 -25.94
CA ALA A 187 4.08 13.21 -25.97
C ALA A 187 3.23 13.73 -27.13
N SER A 188 2.73 12.84 -28.00
CA SER A 188 1.83 13.15 -29.11
C SER A 188 1.02 11.93 -29.50
N TYR A 189 -0.07 12.14 -30.26
CA TYR A 189 -0.85 11.05 -30.84
C TYR A 189 -0.01 10.13 -31.75
N GLN A 190 0.94 10.71 -32.50
CA GLN A 190 1.80 9.93 -33.37
C GLN A 190 2.69 8.98 -32.56
N GLU A 191 3.34 9.49 -31.52
CA GLU A 191 4.17 8.69 -30.61
C GLU A 191 3.34 7.60 -29.88
N TYR A 192 2.12 7.96 -29.42
CA TYR A 192 1.18 6.98 -28.85
C TYR A 192 0.91 5.81 -29.81
N LYS A 193 0.62 6.10 -31.10
CA LYS A 193 0.39 5.05 -32.11
C LYS A 193 1.61 4.17 -32.33
N GLU A 194 2.78 4.78 -32.47
CA GLU A 194 4.03 4.07 -32.72
C GLU A 194 4.38 3.14 -31.56
N LYS A 195 4.35 3.64 -30.33
CA LYS A 195 4.65 2.86 -29.13
C LYS A 195 3.61 1.76 -28.91
N SER A 196 2.32 2.07 -29.04
CA SER A 196 1.25 1.07 -28.95
C SER A 196 1.41 -0.06 -29.95
N ALA A 197 1.69 0.28 -31.24
CA ALA A 197 1.88 -0.71 -32.29
C ALA A 197 3.13 -1.58 -32.02
N ALA A 198 4.22 -0.99 -31.54
CA ALA A 198 5.42 -1.72 -31.17
C ALA A 198 5.16 -2.70 -30.01
N LEU A 199 4.49 -2.27 -28.96
CA LEU A 199 4.15 -3.12 -27.80
C LEU A 199 3.19 -4.26 -28.17
N ILE A 200 2.22 -4.00 -29.05
CA ILE A 200 1.33 -5.04 -29.59
C ILE A 200 2.13 -6.04 -30.43
N LYS A 201 3.00 -5.58 -31.32
CA LYS A 201 3.84 -6.44 -32.16
C LYS A 201 4.76 -7.33 -31.34
N GLN A 202 5.27 -6.83 -30.23
CA GLN A 202 6.09 -7.58 -29.27
C GLN A 202 5.25 -8.55 -28.41
N GLY A 203 3.92 -8.51 -28.51
CA GLY A 203 3.02 -9.32 -27.69
C GLY A 203 3.06 -8.93 -26.20
N VAL A 204 3.44 -7.68 -25.90
CA VAL A 204 3.47 -7.14 -24.55
C VAL A 204 2.06 -6.71 -24.10
N ILE A 205 1.29 -6.11 -25.03
CA ILE A 205 -0.08 -5.67 -24.79
C ILE A 205 -0.99 -6.12 -25.94
N SER A 206 -2.30 -6.14 -25.71
CA SER A 206 -3.31 -6.36 -26.74
C SER A 206 -4.01 -5.05 -27.15
N LYS A 207 -4.79 -5.10 -28.26
CA LYS A 207 -5.64 -3.96 -28.63
C LYS A 207 -6.76 -3.71 -27.61
N GLU A 208 -7.21 -4.76 -26.96
CA GLU A 208 -8.23 -4.72 -25.91
C GLU A 208 -7.70 -4.00 -24.68
N ASP A 209 -6.44 -4.25 -24.29
CA ASP A 209 -5.79 -3.55 -23.19
C ASP A 209 -5.73 -2.04 -23.41
N LEU A 210 -5.46 -1.62 -24.67
CA LEU A 210 -5.43 -0.19 -25.01
C LEU A 210 -6.81 0.49 -24.93
N LYS A 211 -7.91 -0.24 -25.25
CA LYS A 211 -9.26 0.33 -25.16
C LYS A 211 -9.66 0.62 -23.71
N LEU A 212 -9.11 -0.16 -22.77
CA LEU A 212 -9.36 -0.03 -21.35
C LEU A 212 -8.33 0.87 -20.66
N ALA A 213 -7.26 1.25 -21.36
CA ALA A 213 -6.18 2.04 -20.80
C ALA A 213 -6.66 3.43 -20.38
N ARG A 214 -6.15 3.91 -19.26
CA ARG A 214 -6.34 5.28 -18.81
C ARG A 214 -5.15 6.13 -19.25
N ILE A 215 -5.41 7.19 -20.00
CA ILE A 215 -4.40 8.16 -20.41
C ILE A 215 -4.49 9.35 -19.47
N GLU A 216 -3.37 9.76 -18.90
CA GLU A 216 -3.30 10.88 -17.97
C GLU A 216 -2.15 11.83 -18.32
N ARG A 217 -2.35 13.11 -18.05
CA ARG A 217 -1.28 14.11 -18.09
C ARG A 217 -0.12 13.66 -17.18
N TYR A 218 1.09 13.61 -17.70
CA TYR A 218 2.27 13.31 -16.88
C TYR A 218 2.64 14.53 -16.03
N ILE A 219 2.65 14.38 -14.73
CA ILE A 219 3.05 15.45 -13.82
C ILE A 219 4.57 15.39 -13.64
N ILE A 220 5.26 16.45 -14.09
CA ILE A 220 6.72 16.57 -13.97
C ILE A 220 7.04 17.21 -12.63
N GLY A 221 7.60 16.41 -11.72
CA GLY A 221 8.00 16.86 -10.39
C GLY A 221 8.37 15.72 -9.46
N PRO A 222 8.79 16.01 -8.24
CA PRO A 222 9.12 14.98 -7.26
C PRO A 222 7.86 14.19 -6.88
N ILE A 223 8.08 12.91 -6.59
CA ILE A 223 7.04 11.97 -6.18
C ILE A 223 7.19 11.71 -4.69
N PHE A 224 6.08 11.83 -3.95
CA PHE A 224 6.00 11.52 -2.54
C PHE A 224 4.88 10.54 -2.24
N ASN A 225 5.12 9.61 -1.33
CA ASN A 225 4.12 8.79 -0.70
C ASN A 225 3.84 9.37 0.69
N PHE A 226 2.62 9.80 0.94
CA PHE A 226 2.20 10.29 2.25
C PHE A 226 1.55 9.16 3.01
N ASP A 227 2.23 8.66 4.05
CA ASP A 227 1.76 7.56 4.88
C ASP A 227 0.92 8.12 6.03
N PHE A 228 -0.40 8.02 5.86
CA PHE A 228 -1.38 8.43 6.84
C PHE A 228 -1.90 7.26 7.67
N PHE A 229 -2.49 7.61 8.79
CA PHE A 229 -3.26 6.71 9.64
C PHE A 229 -4.58 7.37 10.04
N TYR A 230 -5.68 6.63 9.97
CA TYR A 230 -6.97 7.05 10.49
C TYR A 230 -7.40 6.14 11.64
N SER A 231 -7.60 6.72 12.81
CA SER A 231 -8.06 6.03 14.01
C SER A 231 -9.55 6.32 14.27
N PRO A 232 -10.43 5.32 14.21
CA PRO A 232 -11.83 5.51 14.58
C PRO A 232 -12.03 5.64 16.11
N ILE A 233 -11.03 5.27 16.91
CA ILE A 233 -11.11 5.27 18.38
C ILE A 233 -10.52 6.53 19.02
N GLU A 234 -9.81 7.38 18.25
CA GLU A 234 -9.33 8.69 18.71
C GLU A 234 -10.45 9.72 18.81
N GLU A 235 -10.17 10.82 19.53
CA GLU A 235 -11.07 11.95 19.65
C GLU A 235 -11.19 12.71 18.31
N GLU A 236 -12.29 13.44 18.15
CA GLU A 236 -12.52 14.24 16.96
C GLU A 236 -11.44 15.33 16.82
N GLY A 237 -10.85 15.44 15.63
CA GLY A 237 -9.72 16.32 15.36
C GLY A 237 -8.33 15.67 15.49
N GLU A 238 -8.24 14.48 16.13
CA GLU A 238 -6.99 13.73 16.28
C GLU A 238 -6.97 12.40 15.49
N LYS A 239 -8.04 12.13 14.74
CA LYS A 239 -8.23 10.85 14.04
C LYS A 239 -7.30 10.63 12.85
N THR A 240 -6.84 11.70 12.19
CA THR A 240 -5.99 11.61 11.00
C THR A 240 -4.57 12.03 11.33
N GLU A 241 -3.63 11.13 11.16
CA GLU A 241 -2.22 11.31 11.49
C GLU A 241 -1.36 11.17 10.23
N LEU A 242 -0.38 12.06 10.03
CA LEU A 242 0.71 11.86 9.05
C LEU A 242 1.87 11.18 9.78
N LEU A 243 2.08 9.89 9.49
CA LEU A 243 3.12 9.10 10.14
C LEU A 243 4.48 9.25 9.47
N GLY A 244 4.48 9.40 8.15
CA GLY A 244 5.72 9.50 7.41
C GLY A 244 5.55 9.89 5.96
N ILE A 245 6.67 10.15 5.33
CA ILE A 245 6.77 10.40 3.89
C ILE A 245 7.95 9.61 3.36
N ASP A 246 7.74 8.93 2.26
CA ASP A 246 8.80 8.26 1.52
C ASP A 246 8.75 8.60 0.03
N TRP A 247 9.88 8.37 -0.64
CA TRP A 247 10.00 8.40 -2.09
C TRP A 247 10.73 7.16 -2.60
N ARG A 248 10.57 6.84 -3.88
CA ARG A 248 11.01 5.57 -4.45
C ARG A 248 12.33 5.68 -5.16
N PHE A 249 13.09 4.59 -5.10
CA PHE A 249 14.13 4.30 -6.08
C PHE A 249 13.58 3.34 -7.13
N GLU A 250 13.72 3.70 -8.39
CA GLU A 250 13.21 2.93 -9.53
C GLU A 250 14.34 2.47 -10.44
N THR A 251 14.35 1.17 -10.80
CA THR A 251 15.41 0.62 -11.66
C THR A 251 15.39 1.32 -13.00
N SER A 252 16.55 1.36 -13.58
CA SER A 252 17.03 2.08 -14.73
C SER A 252 16.74 3.58 -14.72
N LEU A 253 15.58 4.09 -14.28
CA LEU A 253 15.35 5.53 -14.15
C LEU A 253 16.39 6.18 -13.22
N ASP A 254 16.57 5.67 -12.00
CA ASP A 254 17.58 6.20 -11.07
C ASP A 254 19.02 6.02 -11.60
N GLY A 255 19.26 4.98 -12.40
CA GLY A 255 20.50 4.80 -13.12
C GLY A 255 20.72 5.87 -14.20
N HIS A 256 19.68 6.15 -15.00
CA HIS A 256 19.74 7.15 -16.08
C HIS A 256 20.06 8.55 -15.55
N VAL A 257 19.37 8.99 -14.49
CA VAL A 257 19.60 10.35 -13.95
C VAL A 257 20.98 10.54 -13.33
N ARG A 258 21.70 9.46 -13.05
CA ARG A 258 23.10 9.49 -12.55
C ARG A 258 24.13 9.53 -13.67
N LEU A 259 23.74 9.20 -14.90
CA LEU A 259 24.66 9.26 -16.04
C LEU A 259 24.85 10.71 -16.50
N PRO A 260 26.09 11.17 -16.74
CA PRO A 260 26.34 12.42 -17.44
C PRO A 260 25.65 12.42 -18.82
N ALA A 261 25.16 13.58 -19.27
CA ALA A 261 24.39 13.72 -20.51
C ALA A 261 25.07 13.08 -21.74
N MET A 262 26.39 13.24 -21.88
CA MET A 262 27.16 12.63 -22.97
C MET A 262 27.13 11.10 -22.93
N GLN A 263 27.08 10.50 -21.73
CA GLN A 263 26.97 9.04 -21.59
C GLN A 263 25.54 8.57 -21.88
N GLN A 264 24.52 9.33 -21.51
CA GLN A 264 23.13 9.00 -21.88
C GLN A 264 22.95 8.92 -23.40
N LEU A 265 23.65 9.76 -24.18
CA LEU A 265 23.63 9.74 -25.65
C LEU A 265 24.23 8.47 -26.25
N THR A 266 25.09 7.75 -25.52
CA THR A 266 25.70 6.49 -25.96
C THR A 266 24.86 5.26 -25.75
N LEU A 267 23.72 5.38 -25.01
CA LEU A 267 22.80 4.28 -24.75
C LEU A 267 22.16 3.83 -26.08
N ASN A 268 21.94 2.53 -26.24
CA ASN A 268 21.13 2.00 -27.33
C ASN A 268 19.65 2.32 -27.13
N GLU A 269 18.82 2.07 -28.15
CA GLU A 269 17.38 2.43 -28.10
C GLU A 269 16.60 1.74 -26.96
N GLU A 270 16.95 0.51 -26.63
CA GLU A 270 16.35 -0.21 -25.50
C GLU A 270 16.76 0.40 -24.15
N GLN A 271 18.05 0.72 -24.01
CA GLN A 271 18.59 1.33 -22.79
C GLN A 271 18.12 2.78 -22.57
N LYS A 272 17.70 3.49 -23.61
CA LYS A 272 17.15 4.85 -23.50
C LYS A 272 15.75 4.90 -22.88
N LEU A 273 15.06 3.77 -22.85
CA LEU A 273 13.74 3.67 -22.23
C LEU A 273 13.89 3.29 -20.76
N PRO A 274 13.65 4.21 -19.81
CA PRO A 274 13.78 3.89 -18.40
C PRO A 274 12.66 2.95 -17.95
N GLU A 275 13.03 1.97 -17.14
CA GLU A 275 12.10 1.15 -16.37
C GLU A 275 11.83 1.78 -15.00
N TYR A 276 10.61 1.60 -14.51
CA TYR A 276 10.13 2.19 -13.27
C TYR A 276 9.82 1.12 -12.20
N ILE A 277 10.66 0.09 -12.11
CA ILE A 277 10.53 -0.97 -11.12
C ILE A 277 11.04 -0.45 -9.77
N VAL A 278 10.20 -0.43 -8.76
CA VAL A 278 10.60 0.01 -7.42
C VAL A 278 11.52 -1.03 -6.78
N VAL A 279 12.73 -0.62 -6.45
CA VAL A 279 13.75 -1.46 -5.79
C VAL A 279 14.02 -1.05 -4.35
N GLY A 280 13.56 0.12 -3.94
CA GLY A 280 13.77 0.62 -2.60
C GLY A 280 13.04 1.94 -2.36
N HIS A 281 13.14 2.42 -1.13
CA HIS A 281 12.54 3.66 -0.68
C HIS A 281 13.54 4.46 0.15
N ASN A 282 13.29 5.75 0.25
CA ASN A 282 14.02 6.65 1.13
C ASN A 282 13.02 7.52 1.91
N SER A 283 13.37 7.91 3.12
CA SER A 283 12.58 8.83 3.94
C SER A 283 12.73 10.26 3.42
N ALA A 284 11.65 11.03 3.45
CA ALA A 284 11.62 12.41 3.00
C ALA A 284 10.78 13.29 3.94
N THR A 285 11.06 14.60 3.94
CA THR A 285 10.23 15.60 4.61
C THR A 285 9.74 16.64 3.60
N LEU A 286 8.64 17.30 3.90
CA LEU A 286 8.14 18.44 3.16
C LEU A 286 8.54 19.75 3.81
N ARG A 287 8.42 20.83 3.03
CA ARG A 287 8.32 22.17 3.58
C ARG A 287 7.11 22.24 4.53
N GLU A 288 7.31 22.74 5.74
CA GLU A 288 6.21 22.84 6.73
C GLU A 288 5.01 23.63 6.21
N SER A 289 5.24 24.67 5.37
CA SER A 289 4.18 25.44 4.74
C SER A 289 3.23 24.65 3.84
N SER A 290 3.65 23.47 3.37
CA SER A 290 2.84 22.57 2.54
C SER A 290 2.07 21.51 3.35
N LEU A 291 2.39 21.34 4.63
CA LEU A 291 1.78 20.29 5.45
C LEU A 291 0.27 20.45 5.59
N ARG A 292 -0.22 21.70 5.72
CA ARG A 292 -1.66 21.95 5.80
C ARG A 292 -2.41 21.36 4.61
N GLU A 293 -1.94 21.64 3.39
CA GLU A 293 -2.57 21.12 2.17
C GLU A 293 -2.58 19.58 2.15
N VAL A 294 -1.48 18.96 2.59
CA VAL A 294 -1.37 17.50 2.65
C VAL A 294 -2.37 16.89 3.63
N PHE A 295 -2.60 17.52 4.80
CA PHE A 295 -3.66 17.09 5.72
C PHE A 295 -5.06 17.33 5.12
N ASP A 296 -5.31 18.46 4.46
CA ASP A 296 -6.60 18.76 3.81
C ASP A 296 -6.93 17.69 2.73
N LEU A 297 -5.92 17.18 2.00
CA LEU A 297 -6.10 16.09 1.04
C LEU A 297 -6.52 14.77 1.76
N ALA A 298 -5.84 14.44 2.85
CA ALA A 298 -6.13 13.22 3.62
C ALA A 298 -7.53 13.26 4.25
N GLU A 299 -7.92 14.37 4.87
CA GLU A 299 -9.24 14.53 5.49
C GLU A 299 -10.37 14.44 4.47
N LYS A 300 -10.22 15.03 3.29
CA LYS A 300 -11.18 14.88 2.19
C LYS A 300 -11.31 13.44 1.72
N TYR A 301 -10.16 12.72 1.60
CA TYR A 301 -10.17 11.30 1.26
C TYR A 301 -10.89 10.47 2.32
N VAL A 302 -10.55 10.66 3.60
CA VAL A 302 -11.21 9.99 4.73
C VAL A 302 -12.71 10.19 4.67
N LYS A 303 -13.18 11.45 4.55
CA LYS A 303 -14.60 11.79 4.48
C LYS A 303 -15.30 11.11 3.31
N ALA A 304 -14.69 11.08 2.13
CA ALA A 304 -15.26 10.40 0.97
C ALA A 304 -15.34 8.87 1.20
N THR A 305 -14.32 8.27 1.83
CA THR A 305 -14.40 6.83 2.15
C THR A 305 -15.53 6.52 3.14
N GLN A 306 -15.76 7.38 4.11
CA GLN A 306 -16.87 7.23 5.08
C GLN A 306 -18.24 7.34 4.40
N GLU A 307 -18.38 8.28 3.46
CA GLU A 307 -19.63 8.50 2.73
C GLU A 307 -19.96 7.37 1.75
N TYR A 308 -18.96 6.89 1.00
CA TYR A 308 -19.18 5.97 -0.11
C TYR A 308 -18.83 4.50 0.17
N TYR A 309 -18.05 4.25 1.21
CA TYR A 309 -17.61 2.91 1.64
C TYR A 309 -17.67 2.74 3.19
N PRO A 310 -18.84 2.89 3.81
CA PRO A 310 -18.95 2.73 5.26
C PRO A 310 -18.31 1.41 5.74
N PRO A 311 -17.60 1.43 6.85
CA PRO A 311 -17.39 2.52 7.82
C PRO A 311 -16.34 3.56 7.40
N GLY A 312 -15.79 3.50 6.19
CA GLY A 312 -14.71 4.35 5.71
C GLY A 312 -13.33 3.73 5.96
N ILE A 313 -12.29 4.50 5.72
CA ILE A 313 -10.92 4.06 5.99
C ILE A 313 -10.73 3.84 7.50
N ILE A 314 -10.03 2.77 7.85
CA ILE A 314 -9.59 2.43 9.20
C ILE A 314 -8.11 2.08 9.10
N GLY A 315 -7.29 2.63 9.98
CA GLY A 315 -5.87 2.34 10.01
C GLY A 315 -5.08 3.05 8.89
N PRO A 316 -4.02 2.42 8.37
CA PRO A 316 -3.10 3.07 7.44
C PRO A 316 -3.67 3.23 6.05
N PHE A 317 -3.28 4.33 5.39
CA PHE A 317 -3.46 4.55 3.97
C PHE A 317 -2.35 5.44 3.41
N THR A 318 -2.07 5.32 2.13
CA THR A 318 -1.01 6.11 1.48
C THR A 318 -1.58 6.86 0.29
N LEU A 319 -1.40 8.18 0.26
CA LEU A 319 -1.65 9.02 -0.91
C LEU A 319 -0.34 9.17 -1.68
N GLN A 320 -0.30 8.65 -2.91
CA GLN A 320 0.86 8.74 -3.77
C GLN A 320 0.71 9.95 -4.69
N THR A 321 1.60 10.92 -4.54
CA THR A 321 1.47 12.22 -5.17
C THR A 321 2.69 12.60 -6.01
N ALA A 322 2.47 13.37 -7.06
CA ALA A 322 3.49 14.16 -7.73
C ALA A 322 3.26 15.65 -7.41
N VAL A 323 4.34 16.40 -7.28
CA VAL A 323 4.27 17.84 -6.99
C VAL A 323 4.77 18.62 -8.20
N ASP A 324 3.94 19.47 -8.79
CA ASP A 324 4.33 20.25 -9.96
C ASP A 324 5.16 21.49 -9.61
N LYS A 325 5.58 22.24 -10.64
CA LYS A 325 6.38 23.47 -10.49
C LYS A 325 5.68 24.59 -9.67
N ASP A 326 4.35 24.54 -9.58
CA ASP A 326 3.52 25.52 -8.85
C ASP A 326 3.22 25.02 -7.43
N LEU A 327 3.92 23.96 -6.99
CA LEU A 327 3.81 23.28 -5.69
C LEU A 327 2.44 22.61 -5.45
N LYS A 328 1.66 22.38 -6.48
CA LYS A 328 0.38 21.69 -6.39
C LYS A 328 0.59 20.19 -6.31
N PHE A 329 -0.11 19.53 -5.40
CA PHE A 329 -0.11 18.08 -5.23
C PHE A 329 -1.13 17.42 -6.15
N TRP A 330 -0.70 16.37 -6.85
CA TRP A 330 -1.52 15.59 -7.75
C TRP A 330 -1.50 14.12 -7.32
N ILE A 331 -2.64 13.61 -6.86
CA ILE A 331 -2.74 12.22 -6.39
C ILE A 331 -2.92 11.32 -7.61
N TYR A 332 -1.93 10.46 -7.89
CA TYR A 332 -1.95 9.56 -9.04
C TYR A 332 -2.18 8.09 -8.67
N ASP A 333 -2.15 7.77 -7.38
CA ASP A 333 -2.41 6.42 -6.84
C ASP A 333 -2.77 6.51 -5.36
N VAL A 334 -3.60 5.57 -4.87
CA VAL A 334 -3.98 5.49 -3.47
C VAL A 334 -3.93 4.04 -3.00
N ALA A 335 -3.31 3.81 -1.85
CA ALA A 335 -3.31 2.53 -1.18
C ALA A 335 -4.13 2.61 0.11
N PRO A 336 -5.31 1.96 0.21
CA PRO A 336 -6.16 1.95 1.41
C PRO A 336 -5.70 0.91 2.45
N ARG A 337 -4.40 0.79 2.62
CA ARG A 337 -3.67 -0.15 3.50
C ARG A 337 -2.24 0.34 3.70
N ILE A 338 -1.45 -0.39 4.47
CA ILE A 338 -0.04 -0.05 4.70
C ILE A 338 0.77 0.06 3.39
N GLY A 339 1.48 1.17 3.21
CA GLY A 339 2.36 1.46 2.07
C GLY A 339 3.59 0.56 2.00
N GLY A 340 4.24 0.47 0.83
CA GLY A 340 5.48 -0.31 0.66
C GLY A 340 6.72 0.38 1.19
N GLY A 341 6.70 1.70 1.20
CA GLY A 341 7.81 2.53 1.65
C GLY A 341 7.98 2.58 3.16
N THR A 342 6.98 2.18 3.92
CA THR A 342 7.01 2.26 5.40
C THR A 342 8.14 1.45 6.03
N ASN A 343 8.70 0.44 5.33
CA ASN A 343 9.86 -0.31 5.80
C ASN A 343 11.09 0.56 6.08
N VAL A 344 11.21 1.74 5.47
CA VAL A 344 12.31 2.68 5.74
C VAL A 344 12.26 3.25 7.16
N HIS A 345 11.10 3.15 7.81
CA HIS A 345 10.84 3.68 9.14
C HIS A 345 10.87 2.60 10.24
N VAL A 346 11.15 1.33 9.89
CA VAL A 346 11.22 0.21 10.86
C VAL A 346 12.18 0.55 12.00
N SER A 347 11.73 0.37 13.23
CA SER A 347 12.45 0.64 14.49
C SER A 347 12.88 2.10 14.73
N VAL A 348 12.97 2.94 13.70
CA VAL A 348 13.44 4.34 13.84
C VAL A 348 12.32 5.36 13.76
N GLY A 349 11.19 4.98 13.16
CA GLY A 349 10.08 5.89 12.87
C GLY A 349 10.44 6.96 11.83
N HIS A 350 9.53 7.90 11.65
CA HIS A 350 9.69 9.08 10.82
C HIS A 350 9.59 10.35 11.68
N PRO A 351 10.28 11.46 11.34
CA PRO A 351 10.21 12.70 12.13
C PRO A 351 8.79 13.16 12.49
N TYR A 352 7.83 13.02 11.59
CA TYR A 352 6.42 13.41 11.84
C TYR A 352 5.74 12.48 12.84
N GLY A 353 5.75 11.18 12.62
CA GLY A 353 5.21 10.20 13.55
C GLY A 353 5.91 10.25 14.91
N ASN A 354 7.24 10.41 14.93
CA ASN A 354 8.02 10.53 16.18
C ASN A 354 7.66 11.79 16.95
N SER A 355 7.43 12.92 16.25
CA SER A 355 7.04 14.18 16.89
C SER A 355 5.65 14.09 17.48
N LEU A 356 4.73 13.41 16.80
CA LEU A 356 3.37 13.20 17.27
C LEU A 356 3.33 12.28 18.50
N TRP A 357 4.02 11.14 18.44
CA TRP A 357 3.95 10.10 19.48
C TRP A 357 5.06 10.17 20.54
N ARG A 358 6.02 11.10 20.41
CA ARG A 358 7.17 11.31 21.32
C ARG A 358 8.02 10.06 21.52
N ARG A 359 8.04 9.17 20.53
CA ARG A 359 8.83 7.94 20.46
C ARG A 359 8.96 7.49 18.99
N PRO A 360 9.90 6.58 18.65
CA PRO A 360 9.94 5.99 17.32
C PRO A 360 8.59 5.39 16.94
N MET A 361 8.01 5.87 15.84
CA MET A 361 6.69 5.44 15.37
C MET A 361 6.75 5.18 13.87
N SER A 362 6.78 3.90 13.51
CA SER A 362 6.56 3.43 12.14
C SER A 362 5.07 3.18 11.90
N THR A 363 4.67 3.00 10.66
CA THR A 363 3.27 2.66 10.33
C THR A 363 2.88 1.31 10.93
N GLY A 364 3.76 0.30 10.85
CA GLY A 364 3.54 -1.01 11.46
C GLY A 364 3.36 -0.92 12.98
N ARG A 365 4.19 -0.11 13.65
CA ARG A 365 4.04 0.13 15.09
C ARG A 365 2.75 0.86 15.44
N ARG A 366 2.34 1.83 14.63
CA ARG A 366 1.07 2.55 14.85
C ARG A 366 -0.14 1.62 14.71
N ILE A 367 -0.11 0.68 13.74
CA ILE A 367 -1.14 -0.37 13.62
C ILE A 367 -1.21 -1.21 14.90
N ALA A 368 -0.08 -1.69 15.38
CA ALA A 368 -0.01 -2.52 16.57
C ALA A 368 -0.46 -1.78 17.84
N LEU A 369 -0.05 -0.52 17.98
CA LEU A 369 -0.51 0.36 19.05
C LEU A 369 -2.03 0.53 19.01
N GLU A 370 -2.62 0.69 17.83
CA GLU A 370 -4.07 0.79 17.68
C GLU A 370 -4.78 -0.48 18.13
N ILE A 371 -4.29 -1.65 17.73
CA ILE A 371 -4.81 -2.95 18.18
C ILE A 371 -4.77 -3.02 19.72
N ARG A 372 -3.64 -2.65 20.34
CA ARG A 372 -3.50 -2.64 21.80
C ARG A 372 -4.50 -1.71 22.48
N ARG A 373 -4.61 -0.47 21.99
CA ARG A 373 -5.57 0.51 22.53
C ARG A 373 -7.03 0.05 22.36
N GLY A 374 -7.32 -0.58 21.21
CA GLY A 374 -8.61 -1.21 20.96
C GLY A 374 -8.94 -2.33 21.96
N LEU A 375 -7.94 -3.16 22.32
CA LEU A 375 -8.07 -4.19 23.35
C LEU A 375 -8.29 -3.58 24.74
N GLU A 376 -7.46 -2.63 25.15
CA GLU A 376 -7.52 -1.97 26.46
C GLU A 376 -8.83 -1.21 26.67
N SER A 377 -9.39 -0.62 25.62
CA SER A 377 -10.66 0.14 25.67
C SER A 377 -11.91 -0.71 25.34
N GLY A 378 -11.76 -2.00 25.02
CA GLY A 378 -12.86 -2.85 24.56
C GLY A 378 -13.40 -2.47 23.17
N ARG A 379 -12.64 -1.74 22.37
CA ARG A 379 -13.04 -1.20 21.05
C ARG A 379 -12.33 -1.86 19.88
N LEU A 380 -11.71 -3.04 20.06
CA LEU A 380 -11.03 -3.76 18.98
C LEU A 380 -11.97 -4.00 17.78
N ALA A 381 -13.25 -4.23 18.05
CA ALA A 381 -14.26 -4.41 17.01
C ALA A 381 -14.42 -3.18 16.09
N ASP A 382 -14.07 -1.97 16.55
CA ASP A 382 -14.12 -0.76 15.72
C ASP A 382 -12.98 -0.68 14.70
N LEU A 383 -11.92 -1.47 14.90
CA LEU A 383 -10.69 -1.45 14.09
C LEU A 383 -10.67 -2.50 12.99
N VAL A 384 -11.61 -3.44 12.99
CA VAL A 384 -11.57 -4.60 12.10
C VAL A 384 -12.87 -4.76 11.29
N THR A 385 -12.68 -5.45 10.17
CA THR A 385 -13.78 -5.87 9.31
C THR A 385 -13.66 -7.34 8.93
#